data_db8bce4b2613f5b73f230a7bf3c1f163
#
_entry.id   db8bce4b2613f5b73f230a7bf3c1f163
#
_cell.length_a   1.000
_cell.length_b   1.000
_cell.length_c   1.000
_cell.angle_alpha   90.00
_cell.angle_beta   90.00
_cell.angle_gamma   90.00
#
_symmetry.space_group_name_H-M   'P 1'
#
loop_
_entity.id
_entity.type
_entity.pdbx_description
1 polymer ?
#
loop_
_entity_poly.entity_id
_entity_poly.type
_entity_poly.pdbx_seq_one_letter_code
_entity_poly.pdbx_strand_id
1 'polypeptide(L)'
;MKIVSGIARNLDLQTPDTLGVRPTAIRSRKALFDSLGSLEGAAVTDLFAGSGALGLESASRGASRVTFVELEHSHCRCIEENIAAVRRTGVTADLKLICGSALAVELWGASAGDVIFADPPYAASAELFLQLTGKEAFLRAAAGKELVWEIPDLPGSAGAFLRPAALSEYTLRKFGGTLFLIGKVREN
;
A
#
# COMPACT_ATOMS: atom_id res chain seq x y z
N MET A 1 -3.41 15.77 1.31
CA MET A 1 -3.68 14.61 2.22
C MET A 1 -2.75 14.70 3.42
N LYS A 2 -3.12 14.18 4.64
CA LYS A 2 -2.27 14.34 5.85
C LYS A 2 -1.71 13.00 6.33
N ILE A 3 -0.48 13.03 6.86
CA ILE A 3 0.06 11.95 7.71
C ILE A 3 -0.69 11.99 9.06
N VAL A 4 -1.14 10.83 9.52
CA VAL A 4 -2.05 10.74 10.67
C VAL A 4 -1.31 10.51 11.97
N SER A 5 -0.18 9.78 11.95
CA SER A 5 0.56 9.40 13.15
C SER A 5 2.06 9.36 12.92
N GLY A 6 2.84 9.16 14.00
CA GLY A 6 4.29 9.02 13.95
C GLY A 6 5.04 10.34 13.87
N ILE A 7 6.30 10.28 13.42
CA ILE A 7 7.26 11.40 13.41
C ILE A 7 6.77 12.55 12.52
N ALA A 8 6.20 12.23 11.34
CA ALA A 8 5.70 13.22 10.38
C ALA A 8 4.23 13.58 10.58
N ARG A 9 3.64 13.30 11.76
CA ARG A 9 2.22 13.58 12.03
C ARG A 9 1.83 15.01 11.69
N ASN A 10 0.65 15.17 11.07
CA ASN A 10 0.06 16.40 10.59
C ASN A 10 0.74 17.04 9.37
N LEU A 11 1.79 16.43 8.81
CA LEU A 11 2.37 16.88 7.55
C LEU A 11 1.33 16.74 6.42
N ASP A 12 1.13 17.81 5.67
CA ASP A 12 0.31 17.78 4.46
C ASP A 12 1.13 17.18 3.30
N LEU A 13 0.57 16.14 2.69
CA LEU A 13 1.11 15.53 1.47
C LEU A 13 0.43 16.14 0.26
N GLN A 14 1.20 16.40 -0.78
CA GLN A 14 0.68 16.71 -2.09
C GLN A 14 -0.09 15.51 -2.65
N THR A 15 -1.09 15.79 -3.46
CA THR A 15 -1.93 14.77 -4.10
C THR A 15 -2.00 15.10 -5.58
N PRO A 16 -1.77 14.16 -6.49
CA PRO A 16 -1.99 14.38 -7.91
C PRO A 16 -3.42 14.83 -8.18
N ASP A 17 -3.62 15.74 -9.13
CA ASP A 17 -4.93 16.30 -9.47
C ASP A 17 -5.94 15.22 -9.91
N THR A 18 -5.44 14.12 -10.44
CA THR A 18 -6.23 12.95 -10.86
C THR A 18 -6.74 12.10 -9.71
N LEU A 19 -6.16 12.26 -8.51
CA LEU A 19 -6.55 11.54 -7.31
C LEU A 19 -7.38 12.45 -6.40
N GLY A 20 -8.70 12.29 -6.42
CA GLY A 20 -9.59 13.00 -5.50
C GLY A 20 -9.30 12.67 -4.03
N VAL A 21 -9.06 13.70 -3.20
CA VAL A 21 -8.90 13.50 -1.75
C VAL A 21 -10.27 13.27 -1.13
N ARG A 22 -10.49 12.06 -0.59
CA ARG A 22 -11.71 11.75 0.17
C ARG A 22 -11.45 11.91 1.68
N PRO A 23 -12.22 12.70 2.42
CA PRO A 23 -12.10 12.78 3.89
C PRO A 23 -12.23 11.41 4.58
N THR A 24 -13.01 10.52 3.99
CA THR A 24 -13.19 9.12 4.46
C THR A 24 -11.88 8.35 4.42
N ALA A 25 -11.04 8.58 3.40
CA ALA A 25 -9.75 7.90 3.24
C ALA A 25 -8.80 8.14 4.43
N ILE A 26 -8.83 9.31 5.06
CA ILE A 26 -7.98 9.61 6.25
C ILE A 26 -8.41 8.77 7.45
N ARG A 27 -9.73 8.65 7.70
CA ARG A 27 -10.26 7.86 8.83
C ARG A 27 -10.04 6.36 8.61
N SER A 28 -10.29 5.89 7.39
CA SER A 28 -10.07 4.49 7.02
C SER A 28 -8.61 4.11 7.15
N ARG A 29 -7.69 4.97 6.68
CA ARG A 29 -6.25 4.75 6.81
C ARG A 29 -5.82 4.70 8.27
N LYS A 30 -6.28 5.64 9.13
CA LYS A 30 -5.97 5.58 10.56
C LYS A 30 -6.40 4.24 11.16
N ALA A 31 -7.64 3.83 10.94
CA ALA A 31 -8.18 2.60 11.48
C ALA A 31 -7.47 1.35 10.94
N LEU A 32 -7.09 1.35 9.65
CA LEU A 32 -6.27 0.30 9.05
C LEU A 32 -4.95 0.15 9.81
N PHE A 33 -4.15 1.22 9.91
CA PHE A 33 -2.86 1.18 10.59
C PHE A 33 -2.95 0.82 12.06
N ASP A 34 -3.99 1.29 12.77
CA ASP A 34 -4.23 0.92 14.17
C ASP A 34 -4.54 -0.59 14.31
N SER A 35 -5.05 -1.24 13.26
CA SER A 35 -5.38 -2.67 13.24
C SER A 35 -4.20 -3.57 12.85
N LEU A 36 -3.20 -3.05 12.13
CA LEU A 36 -2.00 -3.80 11.71
C LEU A 36 -0.95 -3.93 12.83
N GLY A 37 -1.08 -3.14 13.90
CA GLY A 37 -0.10 -3.11 14.99
C GLY A 37 1.12 -2.26 14.67
N SER A 38 2.26 -2.59 15.30
CA SER A 38 3.50 -1.83 15.12
C SER A 38 4.17 -2.14 13.80
N LEU A 39 4.59 -1.09 13.10
CA LEU A 39 5.44 -1.17 11.92
C LEU A 39 6.90 -0.79 12.23
N GLU A 40 7.26 -0.66 13.52
CA GLU A 40 8.61 -0.30 13.93
C GLU A 40 9.63 -1.31 13.39
N GLY A 41 10.60 -0.82 12.63
CA GLY A 41 11.63 -1.64 11.99
C GLY A 41 11.19 -2.43 10.76
N ALA A 42 9.89 -2.50 10.46
CA ALA A 42 9.37 -3.26 9.33
C ALA A 42 9.82 -2.70 7.96
N ALA A 43 9.96 -3.58 6.98
CA ALA A 43 10.03 -3.20 5.58
C ALA A 43 8.63 -3.18 4.96
N VAL A 44 8.34 -2.17 4.15
CA VAL A 44 7.02 -1.96 3.53
C VAL A 44 7.15 -1.81 2.02
N THR A 45 6.21 -2.36 1.28
CA THR A 45 6.03 -2.10 -0.16
C THR A 45 4.66 -1.48 -0.39
N ASP A 46 4.61 -0.33 -1.07
CA ASP A 46 3.39 0.40 -1.41
C ASP A 46 3.18 0.30 -2.92
N LEU A 47 2.32 -0.63 -3.34
CA LEU A 47 1.98 -0.86 -4.75
C LEU A 47 0.82 0.04 -5.15
N PHE A 48 0.84 0.55 -6.37
CA PHE A 48 -0.11 1.56 -6.87
C PHE A 48 -0.09 2.81 -5.98
N ALA A 49 1.12 3.29 -5.66
CA ALA A 49 1.37 4.19 -4.54
C ALA A 49 0.70 5.58 -4.63
N GLY A 50 0.31 6.02 -5.83
CA GLY A 50 -0.41 7.29 -6.06
C GLY A 50 0.31 8.51 -5.51
N SER A 51 -0.08 8.99 -4.34
CA SER A 51 0.61 10.08 -3.61
C SER A 51 1.69 9.57 -2.64
N GLY A 52 1.84 8.26 -2.48
CA GLY A 52 2.71 7.61 -1.50
C GLY A 52 2.14 7.61 -0.08
N ALA A 53 0.85 7.84 0.10
CA ALA A 53 0.27 8.10 1.42
C ALA A 53 0.35 6.90 2.38
N LEU A 54 0.21 5.66 1.90
CA LEU A 54 0.32 4.46 2.73
C LEU A 54 1.77 4.20 3.14
N GLY A 55 2.69 4.25 2.18
CA GLY A 55 4.10 4.07 2.46
C GLY A 55 4.68 5.17 3.35
N LEU A 56 4.33 6.45 3.13
CA LEU A 56 4.81 7.57 3.96
C LEU A 56 4.22 7.56 5.37
N GLU A 57 2.96 7.12 5.53
CA GLU A 57 2.38 6.87 6.85
C GLU A 57 3.14 5.76 7.58
N SER A 58 3.51 4.67 6.85
CA SER A 58 4.33 3.57 7.39
C SER A 58 5.70 4.07 7.86
N ALA A 59 6.38 4.87 7.04
CA ALA A 59 7.67 5.48 7.39
C ALA A 59 7.56 6.38 8.63
N SER A 60 6.50 7.18 8.71
CA SER A 60 6.22 8.03 9.87
C SER A 60 5.97 7.23 11.16
N ARG A 61 5.46 6.00 11.03
CA ARG A 61 5.18 5.07 12.15
C ARG A 61 6.35 4.14 12.49
N GLY A 62 7.54 4.39 11.92
CA GLY A 62 8.77 3.68 12.30
C GLY A 62 9.20 2.56 11.34
N ALA A 63 8.55 2.38 10.19
CA ALA A 63 9.06 1.46 9.18
C ALA A 63 10.51 1.84 8.80
N SER A 64 11.40 0.85 8.74
CA SER A 64 12.82 1.07 8.43
C SER A 64 13.09 1.29 6.94
N ARG A 65 12.26 0.69 6.10
CA ARG A 65 12.35 0.80 4.63
C ARG A 65 10.97 0.83 4.00
N VAL A 66 10.80 1.69 2.99
CA VAL A 66 9.58 1.72 2.17
C VAL A 66 9.96 1.76 0.69
N THR A 67 9.42 0.81 -0.09
CA THR A 67 9.51 0.80 -1.54
C THR A 67 8.16 1.18 -2.13
N PHE A 68 8.11 2.31 -2.83
CA PHE A 68 6.94 2.76 -3.58
C PHE A 68 7.02 2.24 -5.01
N VAL A 69 5.91 1.74 -5.55
CA VAL A 69 5.79 1.33 -6.95
C VAL A 69 4.60 2.04 -7.57
N GLU A 70 4.86 2.90 -8.56
CA GLU A 70 3.84 3.73 -9.19
C GLU A 70 4.08 3.78 -10.70
N LEU A 71 3.02 3.65 -11.47
CA LEU A 71 3.09 3.60 -12.93
C LEU A 71 3.15 5.01 -13.55
N GLU A 72 2.34 5.93 -13.04
CA GLU A 72 2.15 7.25 -13.64
C GLU A 72 3.30 8.21 -13.27
N HIS A 73 4.02 8.70 -14.25
CA HIS A 73 5.17 9.60 -14.04
C HIS A 73 4.82 10.88 -13.27
N SER A 74 3.60 11.41 -13.43
CA SER A 74 3.12 12.57 -12.68
C SER A 74 2.95 12.25 -11.20
N HIS A 75 2.48 11.04 -10.87
CA HIS A 75 2.37 10.55 -9.50
C HIS A 75 3.76 10.27 -8.92
N CYS A 76 4.69 9.71 -9.70
CA CYS A 76 6.07 9.51 -9.26
C CYS A 76 6.71 10.83 -8.79
N ARG A 77 6.56 11.92 -9.54
CA ARG A 77 7.06 13.25 -9.12
C ARG A 77 6.41 13.72 -7.83
N CYS A 78 5.10 13.52 -7.68
CA CYS A 78 4.39 13.85 -6.44
C CYS A 78 4.94 13.05 -5.24
N ILE A 79 5.22 11.76 -5.43
CA ILE A 79 5.84 10.91 -4.38
C ILE A 79 7.23 11.43 -4.01
N GLU A 80 8.07 11.81 -4.97
CA GLU A 80 9.40 12.38 -4.70
C GLU A 80 9.34 13.65 -3.86
N GLU A 81 8.42 14.56 -4.17
CA GLU A 81 8.20 15.79 -3.40
C GLU A 81 7.71 15.47 -1.97
N ASN A 82 6.80 14.52 -1.83
CA ASN A 82 6.30 14.05 -0.53
C ASN A 82 7.39 13.35 0.28
N ILE A 83 8.23 12.52 -0.33
CA ILE A 83 9.42 11.92 0.30
C ILE A 83 10.34 13.02 0.84
N ALA A 84 10.64 14.03 0.04
CA ALA A 84 11.48 15.15 0.46
C ALA A 84 10.86 15.91 1.65
N ALA A 85 9.52 16.09 1.66
CA ALA A 85 8.81 16.72 2.76
C ALA A 85 8.86 15.89 4.04
N VAL A 86 8.64 14.57 3.94
CA VAL A 86 8.68 13.64 5.08
C VAL A 86 10.09 13.57 5.69
N ARG A 87 11.13 13.51 4.86
CA ARG A 87 12.54 13.51 5.34
C ARG A 87 12.87 14.75 6.19
N ARG A 88 12.33 15.92 5.85
CA ARG A 88 12.52 17.15 6.66
C ARG A 88 11.91 17.08 8.06
N THR A 89 11.01 16.15 8.33
CA THR A 89 10.44 15.95 9.68
C THR A 89 11.32 15.08 10.58
N GLY A 90 12.42 14.53 10.07
CA GLY A 90 13.32 13.64 10.85
C GLY A 90 13.04 12.14 10.65
N VAL A 91 12.16 11.76 9.70
CA VAL A 91 12.00 10.34 9.31
C VAL A 91 13.28 9.85 8.66
N THR A 92 13.84 8.75 9.19
CA THR A 92 15.12 8.15 8.78
C THR A 92 14.97 6.89 7.93
N ALA A 93 13.72 6.48 7.63
CA ALA A 93 13.44 5.32 6.79
C ALA A 93 14.17 5.40 5.43
N ASP A 94 14.63 4.25 4.93
CA ASP A 94 15.09 4.13 3.54
C ASP A 94 13.88 4.16 2.60
N LEU A 95 13.74 5.25 1.84
CA LEU A 95 12.59 5.51 0.96
C LEU A 95 13.04 5.40 -0.49
N LYS A 96 12.56 4.38 -1.20
CA LYS A 96 12.87 4.09 -2.60
C LYS A 96 11.61 4.17 -3.46
N LEU A 97 11.67 4.92 -4.56
CA LEU A 97 10.62 4.96 -5.58
C LEU A 97 11.04 4.15 -6.82
N ILE A 98 10.12 3.36 -7.33
CA ILE A 98 10.21 2.65 -8.60
C ILE A 98 9.07 3.14 -9.49
N CYS A 99 9.40 3.88 -10.54
CA CYS A 99 8.42 4.27 -11.57
C CYS A 99 8.24 3.08 -12.53
N GLY A 100 7.14 2.35 -12.35
CA GLY A 100 6.86 1.16 -13.12
C GLY A 100 5.59 0.45 -12.67
N SER A 101 5.22 -0.59 -13.42
CA SER A 101 4.02 -1.36 -13.13
C SER A 101 4.17 -2.22 -11.88
N ALA A 102 3.18 -2.20 -11.00
CA ALA A 102 3.08 -3.12 -9.87
C ALA A 102 3.00 -4.60 -10.32
N LEU A 103 2.53 -4.85 -11.54
CA LEU A 103 2.49 -6.18 -12.14
C LEU A 103 3.87 -6.66 -12.65
N ALA A 104 4.85 -5.77 -12.79
CA ALA A 104 6.22 -6.10 -13.16
C ALA A 104 7.02 -6.45 -11.90
N VAL A 105 6.76 -7.63 -11.33
CA VAL A 105 7.31 -8.07 -10.05
C VAL A 105 8.84 -8.11 -10.04
N GLU A 106 9.48 -8.30 -11.18
CA GLU A 106 10.93 -8.25 -11.37
C GLU A 106 11.55 -6.90 -10.97
N LEU A 107 10.79 -5.81 -11.01
CA LEU A 107 11.28 -4.48 -10.65
C LEU A 107 11.40 -4.28 -9.14
N TRP A 108 10.52 -4.91 -8.36
CA TRP A 108 10.39 -4.65 -6.92
C TRP A 108 10.44 -5.90 -6.04
N GLY A 109 10.19 -7.09 -6.59
CA GLY A 109 10.04 -8.32 -5.82
C GLY A 109 11.24 -8.67 -4.95
N ALA A 110 12.46 -8.36 -5.40
CA ALA A 110 13.69 -8.58 -4.61
C ALA A 110 13.74 -7.69 -3.34
N SER A 111 12.99 -6.58 -3.31
CA SER A 111 12.88 -5.66 -2.17
C SER A 111 11.49 -5.68 -1.53
N ALA A 112 10.69 -6.70 -1.80
CA ALA A 112 9.36 -6.85 -1.21
C ALA A 112 9.43 -6.79 0.32
N GLY A 113 8.60 -5.91 0.91
CA GLY A 113 8.57 -5.69 2.36
C GLY A 113 7.81 -6.77 3.12
N ASP A 114 7.88 -6.71 4.45
CA ASP A 114 7.12 -7.59 5.37
C ASP A 114 5.61 -7.35 5.22
N VAL A 115 5.23 -6.11 4.91
CA VAL A 115 3.87 -5.70 4.60
C VAL A 115 3.83 -5.11 3.19
N ILE A 116 2.89 -5.59 2.37
CA ILE A 116 2.65 -5.14 1.01
C ILE A 116 1.27 -4.50 0.96
N PHE A 117 1.22 -3.18 0.82
CA PHE A 117 -0.01 -2.44 0.55
C PHE A 117 -0.30 -2.41 -0.95
N ALA A 118 -1.57 -2.46 -1.31
CA ALA A 118 -2.05 -2.27 -2.67
C ALA A 118 -3.40 -1.53 -2.66
N ASP A 119 -3.40 -0.31 -3.21
CA ASP A 119 -4.59 0.52 -3.40
C ASP A 119 -4.77 0.85 -4.90
N PRO A 120 -5.15 -0.14 -5.72
CA PRO A 120 -5.28 0.04 -7.16
C PRO A 120 -6.51 0.88 -7.52
N PRO A 121 -6.58 1.40 -8.77
CA PRO A 121 -7.79 2.03 -9.29
C PRO A 121 -9.00 1.10 -9.14
N TYR A 122 -10.09 1.60 -8.56
CA TYR A 122 -11.26 0.82 -8.19
C TYR A 122 -11.84 -0.01 -9.34
N ALA A 123 -11.93 0.57 -10.53
CA ALA A 123 -12.49 -0.11 -11.71
C ALA A 123 -11.70 -1.37 -12.12
N ALA A 124 -10.41 -1.43 -11.81
CA ALA A 124 -9.52 -2.53 -12.18
C ALA A 124 -9.09 -3.39 -10.98
N SER A 125 -9.53 -3.06 -9.76
CA SER A 125 -9.00 -3.65 -8.53
C SER A 125 -9.09 -5.19 -8.52
N ALA A 126 -10.24 -5.75 -8.90
CA ALA A 126 -10.43 -7.20 -8.93
C ALA A 126 -9.54 -7.90 -9.99
N GLU A 127 -9.44 -7.31 -11.18
CA GLU A 127 -8.61 -7.84 -12.26
C GLU A 127 -7.12 -7.78 -11.89
N LEU A 128 -6.66 -6.65 -11.39
CA LEU A 128 -5.28 -6.45 -10.95
C LEU A 128 -4.91 -7.39 -9.79
N PHE A 129 -5.84 -7.63 -8.87
CA PHE A 129 -5.65 -8.61 -7.80
C PHE A 129 -5.37 -10.01 -8.37
N LEU A 130 -6.24 -10.49 -9.26
CA LEU A 130 -6.08 -11.82 -9.88
C LEU A 130 -4.81 -11.90 -10.73
N GLN A 131 -4.51 -10.87 -11.51
CA GLN A 131 -3.30 -10.81 -12.32
C GLN A 131 -2.02 -10.83 -11.48
N LEU A 132 -1.97 -10.07 -10.38
CA LEU A 132 -0.79 -10.02 -9.51
C LEU A 132 -0.63 -11.33 -8.74
N THR A 133 -1.69 -11.78 -8.05
CA THR A 133 -1.65 -12.97 -7.18
C THR A 133 -1.57 -14.28 -7.95
N GLY A 134 -1.89 -14.28 -9.24
CA GLY A 134 -1.69 -15.40 -10.15
C GLY A 134 -0.24 -15.56 -10.66
N LYS A 135 0.63 -14.56 -10.44
CA LYS A 135 2.03 -14.64 -10.88
C LYS A 135 2.87 -15.43 -9.90
N GLU A 136 3.58 -16.44 -10.41
CA GLU A 136 4.53 -17.23 -9.62
C GLU A 136 5.64 -16.35 -9.02
N ALA A 137 6.09 -15.33 -9.78
CA ALA A 137 7.07 -14.36 -9.30
C ALA A 137 6.56 -13.60 -8.06
N PHE A 138 5.27 -13.23 -8.02
CA PHE A 138 4.66 -12.60 -6.86
C PHE A 138 4.60 -13.56 -5.66
N LEU A 139 4.14 -14.79 -5.88
CA LEU A 139 4.04 -15.79 -4.82
C LEU A 139 5.40 -16.07 -4.18
N ARG A 140 6.46 -16.13 -4.99
CA ARG A 140 7.84 -16.28 -4.45
C ARG A 140 8.31 -15.03 -3.70
N ALA A 141 8.11 -13.83 -4.25
CA ALA A 141 8.59 -12.57 -3.67
C ALA A 141 7.86 -12.22 -2.36
N ALA A 142 6.57 -12.55 -2.29
CA ALA A 142 5.68 -12.19 -1.19
C ALA A 142 5.42 -13.36 -0.21
N ALA A 143 6.04 -14.52 -0.39
CA ALA A 143 5.82 -15.70 0.45
C ALA A 143 5.97 -15.36 1.95
N GLY A 144 4.98 -15.72 2.76
CA GLY A 144 4.94 -15.47 4.21
C GLY A 144 4.71 -14.02 4.62
N LYS A 145 4.56 -13.09 3.67
CA LYS A 145 4.38 -11.65 3.93
C LYS A 145 2.91 -11.28 4.02
N GLU A 146 2.62 -10.16 4.67
CA GLU A 146 1.26 -9.65 4.80
C GLU A 146 0.89 -8.82 3.57
N LEU A 147 -0.22 -9.17 2.93
CA LEU A 147 -0.83 -8.40 1.84
C LEU A 147 -2.05 -7.65 2.37
N VAL A 148 -2.07 -6.34 2.15
CA VAL A 148 -3.19 -5.45 2.47
C VAL A 148 -3.69 -4.85 1.16
N TRP A 149 -4.87 -5.30 0.70
CA TRP A 149 -5.45 -4.87 -0.57
C TRP A 149 -6.72 -4.06 -0.35
N GLU A 150 -6.76 -2.84 -0.89
CA GLU A 150 -7.97 -2.02 -0.85
C GLU A 150 -8.99 -2.49 -1.89
N ILE A 151 -10.23 -2.69 -1.43
CA ILE A 151 -11.35 -3.16 -2.25
C ILE A 151 -12.40 -2.04 -2.32
N PRO A 152 -12.95 -1.76 -3.50
CA PRO A 152 -14.09 -0.84 -3.61
C PRO A 152 -15.26 -1.31 -2.75
N ASP A 153 -15.83 -0.43 -1.92
CA ASP A 153 -17.03 -0.73 -1.15
C ASP A 153 -18.28 -0.56 -2.03
N LEU A 154 -18.43 -1.43 -3.02
CA LEU A 154 -19.54 -1.46 -3.96
C LEU A 154 -20.23 -2.83 -3.91
N PRO A 155 -21.57 -2.90 -4.18
CA PRO A 155 -22.27 -4.18 -4.25
C PRO A 155 -21.57 -5.15 -5.22
N GLY A 156 -21.25 -6.35 -4.75
CA GLY A 156 -20.61 -7.40 -5.54
C GLY A 156 -19.07 -7.29 -5.69
N SER A 157 -18.44 -6.19 -5.29
CA SER A 157 -16.98 -6.00 -5.45
C SER A 157 -16.14 -7.01 -4.66
N ALA A 158 -16.65 -7.52 -3.55
CA ALA A 158 -15.93 -8.50 -2.73
C ALA A 158 -15.84 -9.91 -3.37
N GLY A 159 -16.62 -10.20 -4.40
CA GLY A 159 -16.70 -11.56 -4.98
C GLY A 159 -15.38 -12.14 -5.46
N ALA A 160 -14.57 -11.34 -6.15
CA ALA A 160 -13.25 -11.75 -6.65
C ALA A 160 -12.22 -12.00 -5.53
N PHE A 161 -12.48 -11.50 -4.33
CA PHE A 161 -11.59 -11.59 -3.18
C PHE A 161 -12.02 -12.68 -2.19
N LEU A 162 -13.11 -13.41 -2.51
CA LEU A 162 -13.54 -14.55 -1.72
C LEU A 162 -12.68 -15.77 -2.04
N ARG A 163 -12.07 -16.39 -1.02
CA ARG A 163 -11.19 -17.56 -1.14
C ARG A 163 -9.99 -17.34 -2.08
N PRO A 164 -9.17 -16.32 -1.86
CA PRO A 164 -7.99 -16.04 -2.67
C PRO A 164 -6.98 -17.19 -2.52
N ALA A 165 -6.72 -17.92 -3.61
CA ALA A 165 -5.83 -19.10 -3.59
C ALA A 165 -4.39 -18.75 -3.17
N ALA A 166 -3.97 -17.50 -3.37
CA ALA A 166 -2.64 -17.00 -3.03
C ALA A 166 -2.42 -16.81 -1.51
N LEU A 167 -3.49 -16.77 -0.70
CA LEU A 167 -3.38 -16.49 0.73
C LEU A 167 -3.60 -17.77 1.56
N SER A 168 -2.80 -17.94 2.61
CA SER A 168 -2.97 -19.01 3.59
C SER A 168 -4.06 -18.71 4.60
N GLU A 169 -4.12 -17.44 5.02
CA GLU A 169 -5.12 -16.87 5.91
C GLU A 169 -5.47 -15.46 5.47
N TYR A 170 -6.71 -15.05 5.66
CA TYR A 170 -7.13 -13.69 5.33
C TYR A 170 -8.40 -13.28 6.09
N THR A 171 -8.59 -11.98 6.18
CA THR A 171 -9.81 -11.36 6.70
C THR A 171 -10.25 -10.22 5.78
N LEU A 172 -11.56 -10.01 5.68
CA LEU A 172 -12.12 -8.81 5.08
C LEU A 172 -12.53 -7.87 6.20
N ARG A 173 -11.95 -6.66 6.22
CA ARG A 173 -12.22 -5.65 7.24
C ARG A 173 -12.71 -4.36 6.60
N LYS A 174 -13.79 -3.81 7.17
CA LYS A 174 -14.33 -2.53 6.75
C LYS A 174 -13.94 -1.45 7.74
N PHE A 175 -13.24 -0.42 7.26
CA PHE A 175 -12.87 0.76 8.03
C PHE A 175 -13.48 2.00 7.38
N GLY A 176 -14.42 2.65 8.08
CA GLY A 176 -15.17 3.76 7.49
C GLY A 176 -15.96 3.30 6.25
N GLY A 177 -15.69 3.90 5.11
CA GLY A 177 -16.30 3.54 3.81
C GLY A 177 -15.40 2.69 2.91
N THR A 178 -14.34 2.07 3.45
CA THR A 178 -13.34 1.31 2.69
C THR A 178 -13.27 -0.12 3.20
N LEU A 179 -13.23 -1.07 2.28
CA LEU A 179 -13.05 -2.49 2.56
C LEU A 179 -11.61 -2.89 2.25
N PHE A 180 -10.99 -3.68 3.13
CA PHE A 180 -9.64 -4.20 2.96
C PHE A 180 -9.64 -5.72 3.07
N LEU A 181 -8.93 -6.37 2.16
CA LEU A 181 -8.45 -7.74 2.31
C LEU A 181 -7.09 -7.67 3.01
N ILE A 182 -6.99 -8.30 4.17
CA ILE A 182 -5.73 -8.40 4.93
C ILE A 182 -5.44 -9.88 5.07
N GLY A 183 -4.29 -10.33 4.60
CA GLY A 183 -3.98 -11.75 4.65
C GLY A 183 -2.51 -12.06 4.37
N LYS A 184 -2.12 -13.27 4.73
CA LYS A 184 -0.74 -13.75 4.59
C LYS A 184 -0.58 -14.52 3.28
N VAL A 185 0.38 -14.13 2.46
CA VAL A 185 0.70 -14.86 1.22
C VAL A 185 1.26 -16.23 1.58
N ARG A 186 0.79 -17.28 0.89
CA ARG A 186 1.22 -18.67 1.14
C ARG A 186 2.74 -18.80 0.99
N GLU A 187 3.32 -19.54 1.90
CA GLU A 187 4.66 -20.09 1.73
C GLU A 187 4.58 -21.29 0.76
N ASN A 188 5.50 -21.37 -0.19
CA ASN A 188 5.59 -22.48 -1.14
C ASN A 188 6.17 -23.74 -0.45
#